data_a3dd8fc0debb0b0e4bfcebda73802b76
#
_entry.id   a3dd8fc0debb0b0e4bfcebda73802b76
#
_cell.length_a   1.000
_cell.length_b   1.000
_cell.length_c   1.000
_cell.angle_alpha   90.00
_cell.angle_beta   90.00
_cell.angle_gamma   90.00
#
_symmetry.space_group_name_H-M   'P 1'
#
loop_
_entity.id
_entity.type
_entity.pdbx_description
1 polymer ?
#
loop_
_entity_poly.entity_id
_entity_poly.type
_entity_poly.pdbx_seq_one_letter_code
_entity_poly.pdbx_strand_id
1 'polypeptide(L)'
;VINNAWLTEMVSHALRPEIGAVGARLWYKNDTLQHGGVILGINGVANHIHRGIAKGEPGYFGRAILIQNFSAVTAACLVMRRDCFTSVGGFNEEQLAVAFNDVDLCLKLIKSGLRIVWTPYAEMYHYESASRGYDNTLEKIRRSQQEIVYMQEKWSKWLTSDPFYNPNLTLETEDFSLAWPPRLKRLPIN
;
A
#
# COMPACT_ATOMS: atom_id res chain seq x y z
N VAL A 1 -15.28 -6.21 10.97
CA VAL A 1 -14.55 -5.66 12.13
C VAL A 1 -14.30 -6.79 13.10
N ILE A 2 -13.05 -6.96 13.54
CA ILE A 2 -12.64 -8.02 14.47
C ILE A 2 -12.57 -7.47 15.90
N ASN A 3 -12.09 -6.25 16.10
CA ASN A 3 -12.07 -5.63 17.42
C ASN A 3 -12.86 -4.29 17.46
N ASN A 4 -13.43 -3.99 18.61
CA ASN A 4 -14.27 -2.79 18.78
C ASN A 4 -13.46 -1.48 18.85
N ALA A 5 -12.15 -1.56 19.10
CA ALA A 5 -11.27 -0.40 19.27
C ALA A 5 -10.61 0.05 17.94
N TRP A 6 -10.89 -0.61 16.81
CA TRP A 6 -10.23 -0.36 15.54
C TRP A 6 -10.25 1.11 15.10
N LEU A 7 -11.39 1.79 15.27
CA LEU A 7 -11.52 3.18 14.88
C LEU A 7 -10.72 4.09 15.81
N THR A 8 -10.77 3.85 17.13
CA THR A 8 -9.97 4.58 18.10
C THR A 8 -8.49 4.43 17.83
N GLU A 9 -8.04 3.22 17.53
CA GLU A 9 -6.65 2.94 17.13
C GLU A 9 -6.25 3.77 15.90
N MET A 10 -7.00 3.71 14.82
CA MET A 10 -6.68 4.43 13.59
C MET A 10 -6.75 5.95 13.77
N VAL A 11 -7.77 6.46 14.48
CA VAL A 11 -7.95 7.90 14.72
C VAL A 11 -6.83 8.45 15.60
N SER A 12 -6.37 7.70 16.62
CA SER A 12 -5.27 8.13 17.48
C SER A 12 -3.98 8.45 16.72
N HIS A 13 -3.72 7.72 15.63
CA HIS A 13 -2.63 8.03 14.71
C HIS A 13 -2.97 9.16 13.73
N ALA A 14 -4.18 9.15 13.16
CA ALA A 14 -4.57 10.11 12.12
C ALA A 14 -4.66 11.57 12.65
N LEU A 15 -4.91 11.76 13.94
CA LEU A 15 -4.94 13.09 14.57
C LEU A 15 -3.56 13.73 14.71
N ARG A 16 -2.48 12.97 14.58
CA ARG A 16 -1.12 13.50 14.66
C ARG A 16 -0.84 14.34 13.40
N PRO A 17 -0.28 15.57 13.55
CA PRO A 17 -0.14 16.51 12.45
C PRO A 17 0.73 15.99 11.30
N GLU A 18 1.71 15.15 11.60
CA GLU A 18 2.63 14.58 10.62
C GLU A 18 2.05 13.36 9.87
N ILE A 19 0.88 12.85 10.26
CA ILE A 19 0.27 11.66 9.62
C ILE A 19 -0.77 12.09 8.59
N GLY A 20 -0.60 11.61 7.36
CA GLY A 20 -1.52 11.85 6.25
C GLY A 20 -2.64 10.84 6.16
N ALA A 21 -2.31 9.57 6.34
CA ALA A 21 -3.29 8.48 6.31
C ALA A 21 -2.85 7.31 7.19
N VAL A 22 -3.85 6.54 7.66
CA VAL A 22 -3.67 5.33 8.47
C VAL A 22 -4.43 4.19 7.83
N GLY A 23 -3.76 3.07 7.56
CA GLY A 23 -4.37 1.84 7.05
C GLY A 23 -4.50 0.76 8.12
N ALA A 24 -5.55 -0.03 8.00
CA ALA A 24 -5.83 -1.18 8.87
C ALA A 24 -5.21 -2.47 8.34
N ARG A 25 -5.08 -3.49 9.19
CA ARG A 25 -4.80 -4.86 8.79
C ARG A 25 -6.07 -5.52 8.27
N LEU A 26 -6.00 -6.05 7.03
CA LEU A 26 -7.14 -6.73 6.42
C LEU A 26 -6.85 -8.21 6.22
N TRP A 27 -7.87 -9.02 6.47
CA TRP A 27 -7.85 -10.46 6.34
C TRP A 27 -8.79 -10.93 5.24
N TYR A 28 -8.37 -11.97 4.52
CA TYR A 28 -9.28 -12.76 3.70
C TYR A 28 -10.20 -13.61 4.59
N LYS A 29 -11.29 -14.11 4.01
CA LYS A 29 -12.28 -14.98 4.70
C LYS A 29 -11.65 -16.25 5.31
N ASN A 30 -10.53 -16.72 4.77
CA ASN A 30 -9.82 -17.92 5.21
C ASN A 30 -8.71 -17.63 6.26
N ASP A 31 -8.76 -16.48 6.94
CA ASP A 31 -7.79 -16.04 7.95
C ASP A 31 -6.35 -15.93 7.44
N THR A 32 -6.15 -15.70 6.14
CA THR A 32 -4.85 -15.28 5.61
C THR A 32 -4.80 -13.77 5.41
N LEU A 33 -3.61 -13.19 5.53
CA LEU A 33 -3.42 -11.74 5.41
C LEU A 33 -3.71 -11.28 3.97
N GLN A 34 -4.56 -10.26 3.85
CA GLN A 34 -4.85 -9.59 2.58
C GLN A 34 -4.03 -8.31 2.42
N HIS A 35 -3.99 -7.48 3.48
CA HIS A 35 -3.29 -6.20 3.47
C HIS A 35 -2.47 -6.01 4.73
N GLY A 36 -1.15 -5.96 4.56
CA GLY A 36 -0.14 -5.67 5.57
C GLY A 36 0.74 -4.46 5.21
N GLY A 37 0.20 -3.53 4.41
CA GLY A 37 0.94 -2.42 3.81
C GLY A 37 1.20 -2.64 2.31
N VAL A 38 1.60 -1.59 1.63
CA VAL A 38 1.90 -1.59 0.18
C VAL A 38 3.33 -1.12 -0.05
N ILE A 39 4.06 -1.85 -0.88
CA ILE A 39 5.39 -1.51 -1.38
C ILE A 39 5.29 -1.12 -2.84
N LEU A 40 6.00 -0.05 -3.22
CA LEU A 40 6.06 0.44 -4.58
C LEU A 40 7.05 -0.39 -5.43
N GLY A 41 6.77 -0.47 -6.72
CA GLY A 41 7.62 -1.13 -7.70
C GLY A 41 7.37 -2.63 -7.84
N ILE A 42 6.80 -3.30 -6.83
CA ILE A 42 6.45 -4.72 -6.93
C ILE A 42 5.42 -4.90 -8.05
N ASN A 43 5.68 -5.88 -8.93
CA ASN A 43 4.87 -6.16 -10.12
C ASN A 43 4.72 -4.93 -11.05
N GLY A 44 5.72 -4.03 -11.05
CA GLY A 44 5.81 -2.89 -11.94
C GLY A 44 5.13 -1.60 -11.49
N VAL A 45 4.24 -1.64 -10.47
CA VAL A 45 3.62 -0.45 -9.88
C VAL A 45 3.63 -0.50 -8.36
N ALA A 46 2.85 -1.38 -7.76
CA ALA A 46 2.76 -1.53 -6.31
C ALA A 46 1.99 -2.79 -5.96
N ASN A 47 2.32 -3.41 -4.83
CA ASN A 47 1.56 -4.54 -4.34
C ASN A 47 1.52 -4.63 -2.82
N HIS A 48 0.54 -5.38 -2.32
CA HIS A 48 0.41 -5.70 -0.91
C HIS A 48 1.48 -6.69 -0.50
N ILE A 49 2.12 -6.45 0.64
CA ILE A 49 3.13 -7.37 1.19
C ILE A 49 2.51 -8.34 2.19
N HIS A 50 3.21 -9.44 2.43
CA HIS A 50 2.80 -10.52 3.33
C HIS A 50 1.46 -11.17 2.96
N ARG A 51 0.95 -10.98 1.73
CA ARG A 51 -0.29 -11.61 1.27
C ARG A 51 -0.24 -13.13 1.46
N GLY A 52 -1.32 -13.68 2.02
CA GLY A 52 -1.48 -15.12 2.18
C GLY A 52 -0.81 -15.73 3.42
N ILE A 53 -0.03 -14.97 4.22
CA ILE A 53 0.48 -15.52 5.49
C ILE A 53 -0.69 -15.79 6.45
N ALA A 54 -0.54 -16.83 7.27
CA ALA A 54 -1.57 -17.21 8.22
C ALA A 54 -1.70 -16.20 9.36
N LYS A 55 -2.89 -16.13 9.95
CA LYS A 55 -3.15 -15.29 11.12
C LYS A 55 -2.24 -15.69 12.28
N GLY A 56 -1.56 -14.73 12.86
CA GLY A 56 -0.59 -14.92 13.94
C GLY A 56 0.86 -15.01 13.47
N GLU A 57 1.12 -15.18 12.18
CA GLU A 57 2.50 -15.13 11.67
C GLU A 57 3.06 -13.70 11.71
N PRO A 58 4.31 -13.51 12.17
CA PRO A 58 4.91 -12.18 12.33
C PRO A 58 5.35 -11.56 10.99
N GLY A 59 5.43 -12.35 9.92
CA GLY A 59 5.98 -11.92 8.64
C GLY A 59 7.48 -11.63 8.68
N TYR A 60 8.01 -11.03 7.62
CA TYR A 60 9.43 -10.70 7.49
C TYR A 60 9.88 -9.75 8.61
N PHE A 61 10.76 -10.24 9.50
CA PHE A 61 11.27 -9.50 10.67
C PHE A 61 10.18 -8.82 11.52
N GLY A 62 9.03 -9.44 11.71
CA GLY A 62 7.94 -8.90 12.52
C GLY A 62 7.11 -7.81 11.83
N ARG A 63 7.30 -7.55 10.54
CA ARG A 63 6.62 -6.46 9.84
C ARG A 63 5.10 -6.63 9.73
N ALA A 64 4.59 -7.83 9.88
CA ALA A 64 3.14 -8.06 9.89
C ALA A 64 2.47 -7.83 11.26
N ILE A 65 3.24 -7.54 12.31
CA ILE A 65 2.71 -7.33 13.68
C ILE A 65 3.14 -6.01 14.34
N LEU A 66 3.88 -5.16 13.62
CA LEU A 66 4.39 -3.88 14.13
C LEU A 66 3.75 -2.71 13.40
N ILE A 67 3.42 -1.64 14.13
CA ILE A 67 3.05 -0.35 13.52
C ILE A 67 4.25 0.19 12.76
N GLN A 68 4.05 0.60 11.52
CA GLN A 68 5.15 1.11 10.69
C GLN A 68 4.69 2.07 9.60
N ASN A 69 5.65 2.79 9.01
CA ASN A 69 5.37 3.58 7.82
C ASN A 69 5.48 2.73 6.56
N PHE A 70 4.61 3.04 5.60
CA PHE A 70 4.64 2.49 4.25
C PHE A 70 4.49 3.60 3.21
N SER A 71 4.81 3.29 1.97
CA SER A 71 4.54 4.20 0.85
C SER A 71 3.06 4.30 0.51
N ALA A 72 2.29 3.26 0.77
CA ALA A 72 0.84 3.31 0.63
C ALA A 72 0.13 2.28 1.53
N VAL A 73 -1.16 2.53 1.72
CA VAL A 73 -2.14 1.62 2.33
C VAL A 73 -3.41 1.62 1.49
N THR A 74 -4.16 0.52 1.53
CA THR A 74 -5.37 0.40 0.71
C THR A 74 -6.54 1.23 1.24
N ALA A 75 -7.30 1.82 0.33
CA ALA A 75 -8.54 2.53 0.65
C ALA A 75 -9.69 1.58 1.06
N ALA A 76 -9.53 0.27 1.01
CA ALA A 76 -10.52 -0.66 1.53
C ALA A 76 -10.80 -0.46 3.04
N CYS A 77 -9.79 0.01 3.80
CA CYS A 77 -9.96 0.61 5.12
C CYS A 77 -8.84 1.61 5.41
N LEU A 78 -9.13 2.87 5.26
CA LEU A 78 -8.22 3.99 5.44
C LEU A 78 -8.89 5.09 6.25
N VAL A 79 -8.18 5.63 7.23
CA VAL A 79 -8.60 6.81 8.01
C VAL A 79 -7.60 7.93 7.79
N MET A 80 -8.12 9.13 7.54
CA MET A 80 -7.33 10.34 7.38
C MET A 80 -8.12 11.59 7.75
N ARG A 81 -7.44 12.69 8.04
CA ARG A 81 -8.11 13.97 8.23
C ARG A 81 -8.62 14.50 6.88
N ARG A 82 -9.77 15.16 6.93
CA ARG A 82 -10.41 15.74 5.74
C ARG A 82 -9.54 16.82 5.08
N ASP A 83 -8.87 17.64 5.89
CA ASP A 83 -7.95 18.67 5.40
C ASP A 83 -6.77 18.08 4.61
N CYS A 84 -6.19 16.96 5.07
CA CYS A 84 -5.16 16.23 4.32
C CYS A 84 -5.69 15.73 2.96
N PHE A 85 -6.90 15.16 2.92
CA PHE A 85 -7.52 14.69 1.69
C PHE A 85 -7.74 15.81 0.68
N THR A 86 -8.33 16.93 1.14
CA THR A 86 -8.64 18.07 0.27
C THR A 86 -7.40 18.81 -0.20
N SER A 87 -6.36 18.91 0.65
CA SER A 87 -5.12 19.63 0.31
C SER A 87 -4.34 19.00 -0.85
N VAL A 88 -4.50 17.69 -1.07
CA VAL A 88 -3.84 16.96 -2.17
C VAL A 88 -4.78 16.67 -3.36
N GLY A 89 -5.99 17.23 -3.33
CA GLY A 89 -7.00 17.08 -4.40
C GLY A 89 -7.72 15.73 -4.41
N GLY A 90 -7.72 14.98 -3.29
CA GLY A 90 -8.45 13.72 -3.16
C GLY A 90 -7.99 12.61 -4.11
N PHE A 91 -8.89 11.71 -4.48
CA PHE A 91 -8.64 10.66 -5.47
C PHE A 91 -8.54 11.23 -6.90
N ASN A 92 -7.78 10.57 -7.74
CA ASN A 92 -7.73 10.87 -9.17
C ASN A 92 -8.76 10.00 -9.91
N GLU A 93 -9.98 10.49 -10.00
CA GLU A 93 -11.11 9.75 -10.56
C GLU A 93 -11.04 9.62 -12.09
N GLU A 94 -10.32 10.54 -12.77
CA GLU A 94 -10.21 10.55 -14.23
C GLU A 94 -9.23 9.48 -14.76
N GLN A 95 -8.05 9.37 -14.13
CA GLN A 95 -6.97 8.50 -14.63
C GLN A 95 -6.86 7.19 -13.86
N LEU A 96 -7.41 7.11 -12.65
CA LEU A 96 -7.32 5.98 -11.74
C LEU A 96 -8.72 5.65 -11.17
N ALA A 97 -9.64 5.34 -12.06
CA ALA A 97 -11.04 5.07 -11.67
C ALA A 97 -11.18 3.83 -10.77
N VAL A 98 -10.23 2.89 -10.84
CA VAL A 98 -10.33 1.60 -10.17
C VAL A 98 -9.04 1.21 -9.44
N ALA A 99 -7.93 1.01 -10.14
CA ALA A 99 -6.68 0.54 -9.54
C ALA A 99 -5.80 1.72 -9.13
N PHE A 100 -4.98 1.51 -8.08
CA PHE A 100 -3.92 2.43 -7.64
C PHE A 100 -4.37 3.84 -7.22
N ASN A 101 -5.66 4.14 -7.13
CA ASN A 101 -6.14 5.44 -6.66
C ASN A 101 -5.72 5.72 -5.21
N ASP A 102 -5.68 4.70 -4.37
CA ASP A 102 -5.17 4.76 -3.01
C ASP A 102 -3.64 4.92 -2.94
N VAL A 103 -2.91 4.27 -3.83
CA VAL A 103 -1.45 4.44 -3.96
C VAL A 103 -1.13 5.87 -4.40
N ASP A 104 -1.81 6.39 -5.42
CA ASP A 104 -1.64 7.78 -5.88
C ASP A 104 -1.94 8.79 -4.77
N LEU A 105 -3.04 8.60 -4.04
CA LEU A 105 -3.40 9.43 -2.89
C LEU A 105 -2.29 9.43 -1.82
N CYS A 106 -1.82 8.25 -1.43
CA CYS A 106 -0.73 8.12 -0.44
C CYS A 106 0.55 8.82 -0.91
N LEU A 107 0.92 8.67 -2.18
CA LEU A 107 2.11 9.33 -2.74
C LEU A 107 1.98 10.84 -2.81
N LYS A 108 0.79 11.38 -3.09
CA LYS A 108 0.51 12.83 -2.99
C LYS A 108 0.69 13.34 -1.57
N LEU A 109 0.21 12.60 -0.57
CA LEU A 109 0.38 12.93 0.85
C LEU A 109 1.86 12.92 1.25
N ILE A 110 2.62 11.89 0.86
CA ILE A 110 4.05 11.83 1.16
C ILE A 110 4.80 12.98 0.49
N LYS A 111 4.47 13.31 -0.77
CA LYS A 111 5.05 14.45 -1.48
C LYS A 111 4.76 15.79 -0.80
N SER A 112 3.65 15.90 -0.06
CA SER A 112 3.33 17.08 0.77
C SER A 112 4.00 17.07 2.15
N GLY A 113 4.86 16.08 2.46
CA GLY A 113 5.61 15.97 3.69
C GLY A 113 4.92 15.16 4.80
N LEU A 114 3.80 14.52 4.50
CA LEU A 114 3.06 13.67 5.46
C LEU A 114 3.52 12.21 5.38
N ARG A 115 3.24 11.45 6.44
CA ARG A 115 3.59 10.03 6.55
C ARG A 115 2.34 9.16 6.45
N ILE A 116 2.50 7.97 5.90
CA ILE A 116 1.47 6.95 5.84
C ILE A 116 1.80 5.88 6.89
N VAL A 117 0.86 5.60 7.76
CA VAL A 117 1.00 4.60 8.84
C VAL A 117 0.11 3.40 8.52
N TRP A 118 0.63 2.22 8.75
CA TRP A 118 -0.15 1.00 8.83
C TRP A 118 -0.12 0.48 10.27
N THR A 119 -1.29 0.07 10.80
CA THR A 119 -1.40 -0.53 12.13
C THR A 119 -1.97 -1.94 12.08
N PRO A 120 -1.35 -2.91 12.76
CA PRO A 120 -1.90 -4.27 12.89
C PRO A 120 -3.00 -4.36 13.94
N TYR A 121 -3.24 -3.32 14.74
CA TYR A 121 -4.20 -3.33 15.86
C TYR A 121 -5.62 -2.92 15.46
N ALA A 122 -5.81 -2.43 14.23
CA ALA A 122 -7.11 -2.27 13.60
C ALA A 122 -7.31 -3.41 12.61
N GLU A 123 -8.16 -4.39 12.95
CA GLU A 123 -8.30 -5.63 12.19
C GLU A 123 -9.70 -5.80 11.61
N MET A 124 -9.77 -6.17 10.32
CA MET A 124 -11.03 -6.39 9.60
C MET A 124 -10.92 -7.51 8.60
N TYR A 125 -12.05 -8.17 8.31
CA TYR A 125 -12.19 -8.98 7.11
C TYR A 125 -12.63 -8.10 5.95
N HIS A 126 -11.99 -8.25 4.81
CA HIS A 126 -12.38 -7.60 3.56
C HIS A 126 -12.68 -8.65 2.50
N TYR A 127 -13.97 -8.72 2.09
CA TYR A 127 -14.46 -9.65 1.08
C TYR A 127 -14.24 -9.03 -0.30
N GLU A 128 -13.01 -9.20 -0.82
CA GLU A 128 -12.60 -8.68 -2.12
C GLU A 128 -13.52 -9.15 -3.24
N SER A 129 -13.79 -8.27 -4.20
CA SER A 129 -14.59 -8.55 -5.40
C SER A 129 -16.06 -8.93 -5.15
N ALA A 130 -16.56 -8.88 -3.89
CA ALA A 130 -17.92 -9.23 -3.58
C ALA A 130 -18.98 -8.40 -4.33
N SER A 131 -18.66 -7.13 -4.62
CA SER A 131 -19.58 -6.19 -5.29
C SER A 131 -19.25 -5.94 -6.77
N ARG A 132 -18.01 -6.14 -7.23
CA ARG A 132 -17.56 -5.71 -8.55
C ARG A 132 -17.18 -6.84 -9.50
N GLY A 133 -16.96 -8.05 -9.00
CA GLY A 133 -16.46 -9.18 -9.79
C GLY A 133 -15.02 -9.01 -10.26
N TYR A 134 -14.55 -9.94 -11.11
CA TYR A 134 -13.18 -9.97 -11.63
C TYR A 134 -13.02 -9.09 -12.87
N ASP A 135 -11.78 -8.56 -13.08
CA ASP A 135 -11.41 -7.75 -14.25
C ASP A 135 -11.01 -8.63 -15.43
N ASN A 136 -11.98 -9.34 -16.01
CA ASN A 136 -11.78 -10.31 -17.09
C ASN A 136 -12.36 -9.91 -18.46
N THR A 137 -12.91 -8.70 -18.61
CA THR A 137 -13.37 -8.17 -19.89
C THR A 137 -12.28 -7.37 -20.59
N LEU A 138 -12.30 -7.32 -21.95
CA LEU A 138 -11.33 -6.53 -22.73
C LEU A 138 -11.30 -5.05 -22.33
N GLU A 139 -12.46 -4.47 -22.00
CA GLU A 139 -12.55 -3.09 -21.53
C GLU A 139 -11.84 -2.88 -20.20
N LYS A 140 -12.11 -3.76 -19.23
CA LYS A 140 -11.47 -3.72 -17.90
C LYS A 140 -9.95 -3.94 -17.99
N ILE A 141 -9.50 -4.83 -18.88
CA ILE A 141 -8.07 -5.05 -19.12
C ILE A 141 -7.42 -3.79 -19.71
N ARG A 142 -8.04 -3.16 -20.71
CA ARG A 142 -7.53 -1.90 -21.30
C ARG A 142 -7.44 -0.77 -20.26
N ARG A 143 -8.50 -0.59 -19.47
CA ARG A 143 -8.49 0.37 -18.38
C ARG A 143 -7.34 0.10 -17.41
N SER A 144 -7.18 -1.13 -16.93
CA SER A 144 -6.09 -1.51 -16.01
C SER A 144 -4.72 -1.21 -16.61
N GLN A 145 -4.50 -1.47 -17.90
CA GLN A 145 -3.25 -1.11 -18.58
C GLN A 145 -3.02 0.40 -18.63
N GLN A 146 -4.05 1.20 -18.87
CA GLN A 146 -3.96 2.67 -18.85
C GLN A 146 -3.61 3.19 -17.46
N GLU A 147 -4.24 2.65 -16.41
CA GLU A 147 -3.96 2.98 -15.01
C GLU A 147 -2.50 2.64 -14.64
N ILE A 148 -1.98 1.49 -15.09
CA ILE A 148 -0.57 1.09 -14.91
C ILE A 148 0.37 2.10 -15.58
N VAL A 149 0.14 2.42 -16.86
CA VAL A 149 0.98 3.38 -17.62
C VAL A 149 0.99 4.74 -16.94
N TYR A 150 -0.18 5.24 -16.54
CA TYR A 150 -0.28 6.51 -15.83
C TYR A 150 0.54 6.53 -14.53
N MET A 151 0.47 5.46 -13.72
CA MET A 151 1.25 5.36 -12.50
C MET A 151 2.76 5.33 -12.78
N GLN A 152 3.18 4.58 -13.81
CA GLN A 152 4.58 4.46 -14.19
C GLN A 152 5.16 5.79 -14.69
N GLU A 153 4.41 6.56 -15.47
CA GLU A 153 4.82 7.88 -15.94
C GLU A 153 4.90 8.89 -14.80
N LYS A 154 3.84 8.98 -14.00
CA LYS A 154 3.72 9.98 -12.92
C LYS A 154 4.68 9.74 -11.75
N TRP A 155 4.86 8.48 -11.37
CA TRP A 155 5.57 8.10 -10.15
C TRP A 155 6.85 7.29 -10.37
N SER A 156 7.42 7.30 -11.59
CA SER A 156 8.57 6.48 -12.01
C SER A 156 9.71 6.39 -10.98
N LYS A 157 10.12 7.53 -10.40
CA LYS A 157 11.21 7.59 -9.40
C LYS A 157 10.85 6.83 -8.10
N TRP A 158 9.60 6.93 -7.68
CA TRP A 158 9.10 6.26 -6.49
C TRP A 158 8.95 4.76 -6.70
N LEU A 159 8.49 4.34 -7.88
CA LEU A 159 8.31 2.94 -8.21
C LEU A 159 9.63 2.17 -8.35
N THR A 160 10.73 2.86 -8.61
CA THR A 160 12.07 2.25 -8.66
C THR A 160 12.78 2.24 -7.31
N SER A 161 12.39 3.10 -6.37
CA SER A 161 13.05 3.28 -5.08
C SER A 161 12.07 3.67 -3.99
N ASP A 162 11.36 2.67 -3.46
CA ASP A 162 10.46 2.83 -2.32
C ASP A 162 11.26 3.19 -1.05
N PRO A 163 10.99 4.34 -0.38
CA PRO A 163 11.75 4.76 0.81
C PRO A 163 11.51 3.87 2.04
N PHE A 164 10.46 3.04 2.05
CA PHE A 164 10.12 2.14 3.15
C PHE A 164 10.43 0.67 2.86
N TYR A 165 11.15 0.40 1.75
CA TYR A 165 11.54 -0.95 1.36
C TYR A 165 13.05 -1.04 1.15
N ASN A 166 13.67 -2.09 1.68
CA ASN A 166 15.11 -2.27 1.60
C ASN A 166 15.54 -2.45 0.12
N PRO A 167 16.46 -1.60 -0.39
CA PRO A 167 16.87 -1.63 -1.79
C PRO A 167 17.65 -2.90 -2.19
N ASN A 168 18.07 -3.74 -1.25
CA ASN A 168 18.66 -5.05 -1.54
C ASN A 168 17.61 -6.15 -1.79
N LEU A 169 16.34 -5.89 -1.50
CA LEU A 169 15.26 -6.85 -1.71
C LEU A 169 14.67 -6.70 -3.13
N THR A 170 14.15 -7.81 -3.66
CA THR A 170 13.56 -7.86 -4.99
C THR A 170 12.24 -7.06 -5.08
N LEU A 171 11.93 -6.58 -6.29
CA LEU A 171 10.61 -6.05 -6.66
C LEU A 171 9.86 -7.01 -7.60
N GLU A 172 10.41 -8.18 -7.87
CA GLU A 172 9.79 -9.18 -8.75
C GLU A 172 8.77 -10.04 -8.01
N THR A 173 8.99 -10.25 -6.70
CA THR A 173 8.14 -11.07 -5.82
C THR A 173 7.84 -10.36 -4.51
N GLU A 174 6.84 -10.85 -3.76
CA GLU A 174 6.37 -10.28 -2.50
C GLU A 174 7.00 -10.97 -1.26
N ASP A 175 8.03 -11.81 -1.47
CA ASP A 175 8.59 -12.74 -0.48
C ASP A 175 9.78 -12.19 0.30
N PHE A 176 10.18 -10.94 0.06
CA PHE A 176 11.34 -10.29 0.66
C PHE A 176 12.68 -10.97 0.35
N SER A 177 12.78 -11.75 -0.72
CA SER A 177 14.04 -12.31 -1.18
C SER A 177 15.01 -11.23 -1.67
N LEU A 178 16.30 -11.57 -1.72
CA LEU A 178 17.32 -10.65 -2.22
C LEU A 178 17.15 -10.41 -3.73
N ALA A 179 17.36 -9.17 -4.15
CA ALA A 179 17.38 -8.82 -5.56
C ALA A 179 18.60 -9.40 -6.27
N TRP A 180 18.38 -10.05 -7.41
CA TRP A 180 19.46 -10.53 -8.26
C TRP A 180 19.17 -10.22 -9.74
N PRO A 181 20.01 -9.44 -10.42
CA PRO A 181 21.18 -8.71 -9.89
C PRO A 181 20.81 -7.66 -8.83
N PRO A 182 21.76 -7.24 -7.97
CA PRO A 182 21.51 -6.23 -6.94
C PRO A 182 20.95 -4.93 -7.55
N ARG A 183 19.91 -4.36 -6.95
CA ARG A 183 19.29 -3.11 -7.41
C ARG A 183 20.13 -1.87 -7.10
N LEU A 184 20.99 -1.96 -6.08
CA LEU A 184 21.95 -0.89 -5.76
C LEU A 184 23.10 -0.86 -6.76
N LYS A 185 23.37 0.31 -7.33
CA LYS A 185 24.62 0.54 -8.06
C LYS A 185 25.78 0.44 -7.07
N ARG A 186 26.81 -0.35 -7.40
CA ARG A 186 28.06 -0.36 -6.62
C ARG A 186 28.61 1.04 -6.59
N LEU A 187 28.87 1.57 -5.40
CA LEU A 187 29.71 2.76 -5.27
C LEU A 187 31.11 2.40 -5.81
N PRO A 188 31.76 3.28 -6.60
CA PRO A 188 33.13 3.05 -6.97
C PRO A 188 33.94 2.92 -5.68
N ILE A 189 34.68 1.83 -5.56
CA ILE A 189 35.65 1.62 -4.49
C ILE A 189 36.82 2.53 -4.85
N ASN A 190 36.99 3.64 -4.12
CA ASN A 190 38.16 4.49 -4.21
C ASN A 190 39.36 3.81 -3.58
#